data_2938174d78a3d814eaeb936995f54828
#
_entry.id   2938174d78a3d814eaeb936995f54828
#
_cell.length_a   1.000
_cell.length_b   1.000
_cell.length_c   1.000
_cell.angle_alpha   90.00
_cell.angle_beta   90.00
_cell.angle_gamma   90.00
#
_symmetry.space_group_name_H-M   'P 1'
#
loop_
_entity.id
_entity.type
_entity.pdbx_description
1 polymer ?
#
loop_
_entity_poly.entity_id
_entity_poly.type
_entity_poly.pdbx_seq_one_letter_code
_entity_poly.pdbx_strand_id
1 'polypeptide(L)'
;MKHFRHLSFALALISVPALAQDPEAVNHFRTGYDLMQKRSYRNAAIALEKAVVADSTYGNAHYVLAQAYKVLNEYNKSISGFTAARALGTKPDRCAKELAQLYHKAAVKSFGQKKYSEAIAYFENALEFNPENAKALYAMGLSYNGLRESTKAKAAFKKAINADAQYAKAHKALGDIQRRDRDYGPATRSYQAAIDADAKYTDAYGGLARVKFETADVEGIVPLMEKALTINAKYAEGHLFLGNALSQLGRQQDAVGPLRRAAELDSKNCEARFRLGEAYYGIGNYRQTIEAAQQATRCQRDYRAAEVLLGDGYFKRNQFEEARSWYGRAIADSRFKDYATHQLEEIKRLSKGP
;
A
#
# COMPACT_ATOMS: atom_id res chain seq x y z
N MET A 1 -28.34 48.99 -22.85
CA MET A 1 -27.29 49.83 -23.47
C MET A 1 -26.15 49.97 -22.49
N LYS A 2 -25.04 49.26 -22.68
CA LYS A 2 -23.67 49.60 -22.25
C LYS A 2 -22.73 48.64 -22.97
N HIS A 3 -22.05 49.20 -23.95
CA HIS A 3 -21.04 48.53 -24.78
C HIS A 3 -19.80 48.20 -23.94
N PHE A 4 -19.42 46.93 -23.87
CA PHE A 4 -18.05 46.53 -23.50
C PHE A 4 -17.24 46.38 -24.78
N ARG A 5 -16.30 47.31 -24.96
CA ARG A 5 -15.28 47.30 -26.02
C ARG A 5 -14.28 46.17 -25.72
N HIS A 6 -14.18 45.20 -26.61
CA HIS A 6 -13.07 44.28 -26.69
C HIS A 6 -11.80 45.03 -27.05
N LEU A 7 -10.87 45.18 -26.11
CA LEU A 7 -9.49 45.54 -26.42
C LEU A 7 -8.79 44.27 -26.90
N SER A 8 -8.62 44.14 -28.22
CA SER A 8 -7.69 43.19 -28.83
C SER A 8 -6.25 43.67 -28.58
N PHE A 9 -5.55 43.07 -27.63
CA PHE A 9 -4.09 43.19 -27.56
C PHE A 9 -3.50 42.32 -28.67
N ALA A 10 -3.17 42.93 -29.80
CA ALA A 10 -2.26 42.36 -30.76
C ALA A 10 -0.88 42.29 -30.11
N LEU A 11 -0.48 41.13 -29.61
CA LEU A 11 0.93 40.85 -29.32
C LEU A 11 1.66 40.88 -30.64
N ALA A 12 2.36 42.00 -30.91
CA ALA A 12 3.37 42.04 -31.94
C ALA A 12 4.44 40.96 -31.58
N LEU A 13 4.49 39.91 -32.37
CA LEU A 13 5.60 38.97 -32.41
C LEU A 13 6.84 39.74 -32.86
N ILE A 14 7.56 40.32 -31.93
CA ILE A 14 8.92 40.77 -32.17
C ILE A 14 9.69 39.47 -32.40
N SER A 15 9.98 39.17 -33.66
CA SER A 15 10.96 38.16 -34.05
C SER A 15 12.30 38.60 -33.50
N VAL A 16 12.68 38.12 -32.33
CA VAL A 16 14.07 38.24 -31.83
C VAL A 16 14.94 37.51 -32.87
N PRO A 17 15.91 38.20 -33.54
CA PRO A 17 16.82 37.51 -34.42
C PRO A 17 17.51 36.41 -33.61
N ALA A 18 17.63 35.21 -34.17
CA ALA A 18 18.39 34.13 -33.58
C ALA A 18 19.78 34.65 -33.26
N LEU A 19 20.09 34.94 -32.00
CA LEU A 19 21.39 35.32 -31.54
C LEU A 19 22.36 34.21 -31.98
N ALA A 20 23.45 34.57 -32.70
CA ALA A 20 24.48 33.62 -33.08
C ALA A 20 25.03 33.00 -31.78
N GLN A 21 25.04 31.68 -31.72
CA GLN A 21 25.51 30.95 -30.55
C GLN A 21 26.98 31.22 -30.34
N ASP A 22 27.42 31.34 -29.09
CA ASP A 22 28.81 31.52 -28.73
C ASP A 22 29.67 30.38 -29.30
N PRO A 23 30.78 30.66 -30.05
CA PRO A 23 31.63 29.62 -30.63
C PRO A 23 32.24 28.68 -29.60
N GLU A 24 32.54 29.14 -28.39
CA GLU A 24 33.02 28.32 -27.28
C GLU A 24 31.94 27.35 -26.79
N ALA A 25 30.72 27.82 -26.65
CA ALA A 25 29.56 27.00 -26.30
C ALA A 25 29.32 25.90 -27.35
N VAL A 26 29.45 26.22 -28.65
CA VAL A 26 29.32 25.25 -29.74
C VAL A 26 30.40 24.17 -29.69
N ASN A 27 31.65 24.52 -29.40
CA ASN A 27 32.74 23.55 -29.26
C ASN A 27 32.53 22.60 -28.08
N HIS A 28 32.14 23.13 -26.93
CA HIS A 28 31.81 22.33 -25.76
C HIS A 28 30.60 21.42 -25.99
N PHE A 29 29.59 21.94 -26.68
CA PHE A 29 28.41 21.15 -27.06
C PHE A 29 28.79 19.99 -27.97
N ARG A 30 29.59 20.21 -29.03
CA ARG A 30 30.05 19.14 -29.93
C ARG A 30 30.80 18.05 -29.15
N THR A 31 31.75 18.46 -28.31
CA THR A 31 32.49 17.52 -27.44
C THR A 31 31.54 16.70 -26.56
N GLY A 32 30.59 17.36 -25.90
CA GLY A 32 29.63 16.69 -25.05
C GLY A 32 28.69 15.73 -25.81
N TYR A 33 28.26 16.15 -27.02
CA TYR A 33 27.42 15.33 -27.88
C TYR A 33 28.14 14.05 -28.35
N ASP A 34 29.42 14.17 -28.75
CA ASP A 34 30.26 13.03 -29.13
C ASP A 34 30.44 12.05 -27.95
N LEU A 35 30.61 12.57 -26.74
CA LEU A 35 30.71 11.77 -25.54
C LEU A 35 29.39 11.06 -25.22
N MET A 36 28.24 11.68 -25.51
CA MET A 36 26.93 11.02 -25.42
C MET A 36 26.82 9.81 -26.36
N GLN A 37 27.30 9.95 -27.61
CA GLN A 37 27.34 8.84 -28.60
C GLN A 37 28.24 7.68 -28.11
N LYS A 38 29.35 8.01 -27.45
CA LYS A 38 30.28 7.04 -26.85
C LYS A 38 29.79 6.51 -25.48
N ARG A 39 28.59 6.86 -25.06
CA ARG A 39 27.97 6.49 -23.75
C ARG A 39 28.80 6.94 -22.53
N SER A 40 29.66 7.90 -22.68
CA SER A 40 30.45 8.49 -21.59
C SER A 40 29.66 9.63 -20.91
N TYR A 41 28.52 9.28 -20.31
CA TYR A 41 27.51 10.24 -19.88
C TYR A 41 27.99 11.23 -18.82
N ARG A 42 28.91 10.82 -17.91
CA ARG A 42 29.44 11.73 -16.89
C ARG A 42 30.36 12.78 -17.53
N ASN A 43 31.25 12.38 -18.44
CA ASN A 43 32.12 13.32 -19.15
C ASN A 43 31.31 14.16 -20.13
N ALA A 44 30.28 13.60 -20.75
CA ALA A 44 29.34 14.36 -21.57
C ALA A 44 28.68 15.49 -20.78
N ALA A 45 28.18 15.17 -19.56
CA ALA A 45 27.57 16.19 -18.70
C ALA A 45 28.54 17.32 -18.37
N ILE A 46 29.79 17.00 -18.02
CA ILE A 46 30.82 18.02 -17.72
C ILE A 46 31.09 18.96 -18.95
N ALA A 47 31.19 18.37 -20.14
CA ALA A 47 31.40 19.18 -21.36
C ALA A 47 30.15 20.04 -21.67
N LEU A 48 28.95 19.47 -21.52
CA LEU A 48 27.69 20.19 -21.78
C LEU A 48 27.38 21.26 -20.71
N GLU A 49 27.82 21.08 -19.45
CA GLU A 49 27.76 22.14 -18.44
C GLU A 49 28.59 23.35 -18.87
N LYS A 50 29.82 23.13 -19.41
CA LYS A 50 30.65 24.22 -19.97
C LYS A 50 29.94 24.92 -21.13
N ALA A 51 29.27 24.17 -22.01
CA ALA A 51 28.51 24.76 -23.10
C ALA A 51 27.35 25.65 -22.58
N VAL A 52 26.64 25.23 -21.56
CA VAL A 52 25.53 26.00 -20.93
C VAL A 52 26.06 27.22 -20.16
N VAL A 53 27.27 27.13 -19.60
CA VAL A 53 27.92 28.27 -18.90
C VAL A 53 28.40 29.31 -19.92
N ALA A 54 29.00 28.90 -21.06
CA ALA A 54 29.43 29.80 -22.11
C ALA A 54 28.25 30.50 -22.80
N ASP A 55 27.14 29.77 -23.05
CA ASP A 55 25.91 30.34 -23.60
C ASP A 55 24.67 29.72 -22.92
N SER A 56 24.11 30.45 -21.97
CA SER A 56 22.91 30.03 -21.22
C SER A 56 21.63 30.00 -22.07
N THR A 57 21.64 30.58 -23.27
CA THR A 57 20.53 30.57 -24.23
C THR A 57 20.60 29.41 -25.22
N TYR A 58 21.66 28.59 -25.14
CA TYR A 58 21.84 27.45 -26.04
C TYR A 58 20.91 26.28 -25.65
N GLY A 59 19.69 26.35 -26.09
CA GLY A 59 18.63 25.37 -25.74
C GLY A 59 18.96 23.92 -26.08
N ASN A 60 19.71 23.65 -27.18
CA ASN A 60 20.16 22.29 -27.50
C ASN A 60 21.18 21.76 -26.48
N ALA A 61 22.04 22.61 -25.91
CA ALA A 61 22.97 22.21 -24.85
C ALA A 61 22.21 21.82 -23.58
N HIS A 62 21.25 22.61 -23.15
CA HIS A 62 20.36 22.26 -22.04
C HIS A 62 19.63 20.95 -22.29
N TYR A 63 19.08 20.72 -23.49
CA TYR A 63 18.36 19.51 -23.84
C TYR A 63 19.26 18.25 -23.75
N VAL A 64 20.45 18.28 -24.33
CA VAL A 64 21.37 17.13 -24.34
C VAL A 64 21.98 16.91 -22.95
N LEU A 65 22.27 17.97 -22.21
CA LEU A 65 22.70 17.90 -20.82
C LEU A 65 21.64 17.21 -19.94
N ALA A 66 20.37 17.58 -20.11
CA ALA A 66 19.26 16.95 -19.41
C ALA A 66 19.15 15.45 -19.72
N GLN A 67 19.40 15.06 -20.98
CA GLN A 67 19.45 13.64 -21.35
C GLN A 67 20.62 12.90 -20.67
N ALA A 68 21.80 13.51 -20.57
CA ALA A 68 22.92 12.93 -19.83
C ALA A 68 22.57 12.69 -18.37
N TYR A 69 22.01 13.69 -17.69
CA TYR A 69 21.57 13.56 -16.29
C TYR A 69 20.44 12.56 -16.09
N LYS A 70 19.53 12.43 -17.07
CA LYS A 70 18.47 11.41 -17.03
C LYS A 70 19.08 10.00 -16.98
N VAL A 71 20.09 9.72 -17.78
CA VAL A 71 20.80 8.42 -17.80
C VAL A 71 21.56 8.18 -16.49
N LEU A 72 22.12 9.24 -15.91
CA LEU A 72 22.83 9.19 -14.62
C LEU A 72 21.88 9.09 -13.41
N ASN A 73 20.55 9.11 -13.62
CA ASN A 73 19.51 9.16 -12.58
C ASN A 73 19.59 10.40 -11.67
N GLU A 74 20.22 11.48 -12.15
CA GLU A 74 20.26 12.78 -11.50
C GLU A 74 19.00 13.59 -11.86
N TYR A 75 17.84 13.13 -11.37
CA TYR A 75 16.53 13.59 -11.84
C TYR A 75 16.33 15.11 -11.69
N ASN A 76 16.77 15.71 -10.58
CA ASN A 76 16.61 17.15 -10.36
C ASN A 76 17.38 17.99 -11.41
N LYS A 77 18.62 17.61 -11.70
CA LYS A 77 19.42 18.28 -12.74
C LYS A 77 18.82 18.06 -14.14
N SER A 78 18.31 16.85 -14.41
CA SER A 78 17.63 16.56 -15.67
C SER A 78 16.35 17.40 -15.83
N ILE A 79 15.55 17.53 -14.78
CA ILE A 79 14.34 18.38 -14.76
C ILE A 79 14.74 19.84 -15.07
N SER A 80 15.73 20.38 -14.36
CA SER A 80 16.20 21.76 -14.59
C SER A 80 16.62 21.98 -16.04
N GLY A 81 17.39 21.06 -16.62
CA GLY A 81 17.85 21.17 -18.00
C GLY A 81 16.72 21.09 -19.04
N PHE A 82 15.76 20.16 -18.88
CA PHE A 82 14.60 20.11 -19.79
C PHE A 82 13.67 21.30 -19.62
N THR A 83 13.52 21.84 -18.41
CA THR A 83 12.74 23.06 -18.15
C THR A 83 13.36 24.26 -18.87
N ALA A 84 14.69 24.42 -18.76
CA ALA A 84 15.41 25.48 -19.47
C ALA A 84 15.32 25.30 -21.00
N ALA A 85 15.54 24.10 -21.52
CA ALA A 85 15.43 23.82 -22.96
C ALA A 85 14.01 24.15 -23.49
N ARG A 86 12.96 23.81 -22.72
CA ARG A 86 11.57 24.11 -23.06
C ARG A 86 11.29 25.60 -23.07
N ALA A 87 11.76 26.33 -22.06
CA ALA A 87 11.61 27.78 -21.98
C ALA A 87 12.29 28.52 -23.15
N LEU A 88 13.41 27.96 -23.65
CA LEU A 88 14.11 28.43 -24.82
C LEU A 88 13.51 27.96 -26.17
N GLY A 89 12.34 27.32 -26.15
CA GLY A 89 11.67 26.83 -27.35
C GLY A 89 12.29 25.59 -27.99
N THR A 90 13.28 24.96 -27.35
CA THR A 90 13.96 23.78 -27.88
C THR A 90 13.12 22.52 -27.62
N LYS A 91 12.58 21.93 -28.69
CA LYS A 91 11.79 20.67 -28.65
C LYS A 91 10.73 20.66 -27.53
N PRO A 92 9.85 21.68 -27.44
CA PRO A 92 9.00 21.92 -26.28
C PRO A 92 8.12 20.71 -25.92
N ASP A 93 7.54 20.02 -26.91
CA ASP A 93 6.69 18.84 -26.69
C ASP A 93 7.49 17.63 -26.17
N ARG A 94 8.73 17.45 -26.68
CA ARG A 94 9.62 16.42 -26.16
C ARG A 94 10.05 16.73 -24.75
N CYS A 95 10.39 17.96 -24.44
CA CYS A 95 10.71 18.40 -23.08
C CYS A 95 9.53 18.17 -22.13
N ALA A 96 8.31 18.51 -22.54
CA ALA A 96 7.10 18.28 -21.75
C ALA A 96 6.92 16.79 -21.41
N LYS A 97 7.07 15.91 -22.42
CA LYS A 97 6.99 14.46 -22.22
C LYS A 97 8.08 13.93 -21.29
N GLU A 98 9.32 14.42 -21.43
CA GLU A 98 10.43 14.02 -20.57
C GLU A 98 10.23 14.51 -19.13
N LEU A 99 9.78 15.76 -18.95
CA LEU A 99 9.46 16.33 -17.64
C LEU A 99 8.38 15.54 -16.91
N ALA A 100 7.28 15.19 -17.60
CA ALA A 100 6.23 14.36 -17.01
C ALA A 100 6.76 13.03 -16.45
N GLN A 101 7.64 12.36 -17.22
CA GLN A 101 8.24 11.11 -16.81
C GLN A 101 9.24 11.27 -15.65
N LEU A 102 10.06 12.34 -15.70
CA LEU A 102 11.07 12.62 -14.69
C LEU A 102 10.45 13.00 -13.35
N TYR A 103 9.45 13.88 -13.37
CA TYR A 103 8.69 14.22 -12.17
C TYR A 103 8.02 12.98 -11.55
N HIS A 104 7.42 12.12 -12.38
CA HIS A 104 6.85 10.86 -11.89
C HIS A 104 7.91 9.95 -11.26
N LYS A 105 9.10 9.80 -11.90
CA LYS A 105 10.20 8.98 -11.33
C LYS A 105 10.75 9.58 -10.03
N ALA A 106 10.92 10.89 -9.97
CA ALA A 106 11.34 11.60 -8.76
C ALA A 106 10.33 11.39 -7.63
N ALA A 107 9.05 11.53 -7.93
CA ALA A 107 7.95 11.30 -6.98
C ALA A 107 7.97 9.88 -6.42
N VAL A 108 8.08 8.85 -7.27
CA VAL A 108 8.16 7.45 -6.85
C VAL A 108 9.39 7.19 -5.97
N LYS A 109 10.54 7.80 -6.32
CA LYS A 109 11.76 7.69 -5.50
C LYS A 109 11.56 8.32 -4.11
N SER A 110 11.01 9.54 -4.05
CA SER A 110 10.73 10.24 -2.79
C SER A 110 9.68 9.49 -1.94
N PHE A 111 8.64 8.92 -2.58
CA PHE A 111 7.65 8.06 -1.94
C PHE A 111 8.30 6.82 -1.29
N GLY A 112 9.17 6.12 -2.02
CA GLY A 112 9.92 4.96 -1.51
C GLY A 112 10.83 5.31 -0.32
N GLN A 113 11.31 6.55 -0.24
CA GLN A 113 12.06 7.09 0.89
C GLN A 113 11.16 7.64 2.02
N LYS A 114 9.84 7.49 1.92
CA LYS A 114 8.83 8.04 2.85
C LYS A 114 8.85 9.57 2.96
N LYS A 115 9.42 10.26 1.99
CA LYS A 115 9.40 11.72 1.86
C LYS A 115 8.10 12.15 1.16
N TYR A 116 6.99 11.96 1.85
CA TYR A 116 5.67 12.06 1.24
C TYR A 116 5.33 13.46 0.72
N SER A 117 5.72 14.53 1.43
CA SER A 117 5.50 15.90 0.98
C SER A 117 6.26 16.22 -0.31
N GLU A 118 7.51 15.77 -0.41
CA GLU A 118 8.31 15.92 -1.63
C GLU A 118 7.72 15.10 -2.78
N ALA A 119 7.26 13.87 -2.51
CA ALA A 119 6.60 13.04 -3.50
C ALA A 119 5.33 13.70 -4.06
N ILE A 120 4.51 14.31 -3.19
CA ILE A 120 3.30 15.04 -3.59
C ILE A 120 3.66 16.18 -4.55
N ALA A 121 4.64 17.03 -4.21
CA ALA A 121 5.05 18.13 -5.06
C ALA A 121 5.51 17.64 -6.45
N TYR A 122 6.27 16.55 -6.51
CA TYR A 122 6.64 15.96 -7.80
C TYR A 122 5.47 15.34 -8.55
N PHE A 123 4.49 14.71 -7.87
CA PHE A 123 3.29 14.22 -8.55
C PHE A 123 2.43 15.36 -9.08
N GLU A 124 2.30 16.47 -8.36
CA GLU A 124 1.60 17.68 -8.82
C GLU A 124 2.23 18.20 -10.11
N ASN A 125 3.55 18.38 -10.14
CA ASN A 125 4.27 18.78 -11.36
C ASN A 125 4.10 17.77 -12.51
N ALA A 126 4.06 16.45 -12.23
CA ALA A 126 3.83 15.44 -13.25
C ALA A 126 2.41 15.52 -13.82
N LEU A 127 1.43 15.84 -12.98
CA LEU A 127 0.03 15.98 -13.35
C LEU A 127 -0.28 17.26 -14.13
N GLU A 128 0.57 18.31 -14.08
CA GLU A 128 0.47 19.45 -14.99
C GLU A 128 0.59 19.04 -16.46
N PHE A 129 1.38 18.02 -16.75
CA PHE A 129 1.57 17.50 -18.11
C PHE A 129 0.59 16.39 -18.50
N ASN A 130 0.06 15.67 -17.53
CA ASN A 130 -0.93 14.61 -17.73
C ASN A 130 -1.90 14.56 -16.55
N PRO A 131 -2.94 15.39 -16.53
CA PRO A 131 -3.90 15.50 -15.43
C PRO A 131 -4.70 14.23 -15.15
N GLU A 132 -4.86 13.36 -16.17
CA GLU A 132 -5.63 12.12 -16.10
C GLU A 132 -4.75 10.88 -15.84
N ASN A 133 -3.52 11.07 -15.36
CA ASN A 133 -2.68 9.94 -14.99
C ASN A 133 -3.17 9.30 -13.69
N ALA A 134 -4.06 8.31 -13.82
CA ALA A 134 -4.64 7.59 -12.68
C ALA A 134 -3.59 7.01 -11.72
N LYS A 135 -2.45 6.53 -12.25
CA LYS A 135 -1.36 5.99 -11.41
C LYS A 135 -0.68 7.07 -10.58
N ALA A 136 -0.46 8.25 -11.14
CA ALA A 136 0.13 9.38 -10.40
C ALA A 136 -0.83 9.90 -9.33
N LEU A 137 -2.12 10.05 -9.68
CA LEU A 137 -3.18 10.44 -8.75
C LEU A 137 -3.33 9.44 -7.59
N TYR A 138 -3.28 8.14 -7.88
CA TYR A 138 -3.31 7.09 -6.87
C TYR A 138 -2.09 7.17 -5.94
N ALA A 139 -0.88 7.29 -6.49
CA ALA A 139 0.36 7.39 -5.71
C ALA A 139 0.41 8.66 -4.86
N MET A 140 -0.13 9.78 -5.36
CA MET A 140 -0.33 11.00 -4.58
C MET A 140 -1.32 10.76 -3.42
N GLY A 141 -2.39 10.02 -3.65
CA GLY A 141 -3.33 9.59 -2.59
C GLY A 141 -2.65 8.75 -1.51
N LEU A 142 -1.78 7.81 -1.90
CA LEU A 142 -0.98 7.03 -0.96
C LEU A 142 -0.02 7.93 -0.15
N SER A 143 0.55 8.95 -0.78
CA SER A 143 1.43 9.92 -0.11
C SER A 143 0.67 10.73 0.94
N TYR A 144 -0.53 11.24 0.62
CA TYR A 144 -1.41 11.89 1.59
C TYR A 144 -1.82 10.96 2.73
N ASN A 145 -2.10 9.69 2.43
CA ASN A 145 -2.40 8.69 3.46
C ASN A 145 -1.18 8.44 4.37
N GLY A 146 0.04 8.45 3.82
CA GLY A 146 1.29 8.38 4.59
C GLY A 146 1.48 9.55 5.55
N LEU A 147 0.99 10.75 5.19
CA LEU A 147 0.94 11.94 6.04
C LEU A 147 -0.27 11.97 6.99
N ARG A 148 -1.14 10.94 6.96
CA ARG A 148 -2.41 10.87 7.71
C ARG A 148 -3.42 11.96 7.32
N GLU A 149 -3.30 12.52 6.13
CA GLU A 149 -4.23 13.52 5.57
C GLU A 149 -5.39 12.82 4.84
N SER A 150 -6.26 12.13 5.59
CA SER A 150 -7.33 11.24 5.06
C SER A 150 -8.24 11.94 4.05
N THR A 151 -8.61 13.20 4.27
CA THR A 151 -9.48 13.96 3.36
C THR A 151 -8.84 14.16 1.98
N LYS A 152 -7.57 14.57 1.96
CA LYS A 152 -6.82 14.76 0.71
C LYS A 152 -6.55 13.42 0.01
N ALA A 153 -6.26 12.37 0.77
CA ALA A 153 -6.08 11.03 0.23
C ALA A 153 -7.37 10.53 -0.45
N LYS A 154 -8.54 10.66 0.20
CA LYS A 154 -9.84 10.31 -0.41
C LYS A 154 -10.09 11.10 -1.70
N ALA A 155 -9.79 12.39 -1.72
CA ALA A 155 -9.95 13.22 -2.91
C ALA A 155 -9.03 12.76 -4.06
N ALA A 156 -7.77 12.44 -3.78
CA ALA A 156 -6.82 11.96 -4.78
C ALA A 156 -7.22 10.57 -5.34
N PHE A 157 -7.69 9.64 -4.50
CA PHE A 157 -8.20 8.35 -4.96
C PHE A 157 -9.46 8.50 -5.82
N LYS A 158 -10.39 9.40 -5.47
CA LYS A 158 -11.54 9.70 -6.32
C LYS A 158 -11.14 10.27 -7.67
N LYS A 159 -10.14 11.16 -7.73
CA LYS A 159 -9.58 11.65 -9.00
C LYS A 159 -8.96 10.51 -9.81
N ALA A 160 -8.23 9.57 -9.17
CA ALA A 160 -7.68 8.40 -9.84
C ALA A 160 -8.77 7.50 -10.44
N ILE A 161 -9.88 7.30 -9.72
CA ILE A 161 -11.04 6.54 -10.18
C ILE A 161 -11.75 7.25 -11.35
N ASN A 162 -11.86 8.57 -11.28
CA ASN A 162 -12.45 9.35 -12.38
C ASN A 162 -11.60 9.28 -13.67
N ALA A 163 -10.26 9.22 -13.52
CA ALA A 163 -9.33 9.08 -14.64
C ALA A 163 -9.30 7.63 -15.20
N ASP A 164 -9.52 6.65 -14.35
CA ASP A 164 -9.59 5.23 -14.71
C ASP A 164 -10.59 4.51 -13.79
N ALA A 165 -11.82 4.35 -14.27
CA ALA A 165 -12.90 3.70 -13.50
C ALA A 165 -12.62 2.22 -13.20
N GLN A 166 -11.70 1.57 -13.95
CA GLN A 166 -11.29 0.19 -13.72
C GLN A 166 -10.04 0.06 -12.84
N TYR A 167 -9.61 1.16 -12.19
CA TYR A 167 -8.43 1.12 -11.35
C TYR A 167 -8.74 0.52 -9.97
N ALA A 168 -8.83 -0.80 -9.90
CA ALA A 168 -9.19 -1.59 -8.71
C ALA A 168 -8.42 -1.17 -7.43
N LYS A 169 -7.11 -0.86 -7.56
CA LYS A 169 -6.29 -0.42 -6.42
C LYS A 169 -6.76 0.90 -5.81
N ALA A 170 -7.25 1.84 -6.64
CA ALA A 170 -7.75 3.12 -6.15
C ALA A 170 -9.08 2.94 -5.41
N HIS A 171 -9.98 2.10 -5.95
CA HIS A 171 -11.23 1.74 -5.26
C HIS A 171 -10.95 1.09 -3.90
N LYS A 172 -10.05 0.10 -3.86
CA LYS A 172 -9.68 -0.57 -2.60
C LYS A 172 -9.05 0.40 -1.59
N ALA A 173 -8.14 1.27 -2.02
CA ALA A 173 -7.52 2.25 -1.14
C ALA A 173 -8.52 3.28 -0.58
N LEU A 174 -9.51 3.69 -1.39
CA LEU A 174 -10.62 4.52 -0.93
C LEU A 174 -11.45 3.78 0.12
N GLY A 175 -11.77 2.49 -0.12
CA GLY A 175 -12.47 1.64 0.82
C GLY A 175 -11.73 1.48 2.15
N ASP A 176 -10.40 1.34 2.12
CA ASP A 176 -9.56 1.23 3.34
C ASP A 176 -9.69 2.47 4.23
N ILE A 177 -9.70 3.66 3.63
CA ILE A 177 -9.85 4.90 4.41
C ILE A 177 -11.27 5.00 4.96
N GLN A 178 -12.29 4.74 4.13
CA GLN A 178 -13.69 4.79 4.53
C GLN A 178 -13.98 3.82 5.68
N ARG A 179 -13.47 2.58 5.63
CA ARG A 179 -13.59 1.60 6.71
C ARG A 179 -12.92 2.10 8.00
N ARG A 180 -11.72 2.66 7.90
CA ARG A 180 -11.00 3.25 9.05
C ARG A 180 -11.76 4.43 9.67
N ASP A 181 -12.44 5.21 8.83
CA ASP A 181 -13.33 6.31 9.26
C ASP A 181 -14.69 5.77 9.76
N ARG A 182 -14.92 4.45 9.75
CA ARG A 182 -16.17 3.74 10.09
C ARG A 182 -17.34 4.05 9.16
N ASP A 183 -17.04 4.55 7.95
CA ASP A 183 -18.03 4.79 6.89
C ASP A 183 -18.31 3.48 6.14
N TYR A 184 -18.92 2.50 6.83
CA TYR A 184 -19.00 1.12 6.34
C TYR A 184 -19.80 0.97 5.04
N GLY A 185 -20.88 1.73 4.85
CA GLY A 185 -21.65 1.70 3.61
C GLY A 185 -20.83 2.15 2.38
N PRO A 186 -20.21 3.33 2.41
CA PRO A 186 -19.25 3.73 1.38
C PRO A 186 -18.09 2.76 1.19
N ALA A 187 -17.51 2.23 2.29
CA ALA A 187 -16.41 1.26 2.21
C ALA A 187 -16.81 -0.02 1.46
N THR A 188 -18.01 -0.56 1.77
CA THR A 188 -18.57 -1.72 1.07
C THR A 188 -18.67 -1.47 -0.43
N ARG A 189 -19.22 -0.31 -0.84
CA ARG A 189 -19.32 0.04 -2.28
C ARG A 189 -17.95 0.16 -2.93
N SER A 190 -16.97 0.75 -2.25
CA SER A 190 -15.63 0.90 -2.79
C SER A 190 -14.90 -0.44 -2.94
N TYR A 191 -15.01 -1.36 -1.98
CA TYR A 191 -14.43 -2.69 -2.13
C TYR A 191 -15.15 -3.52 -3.20
N GLN A 192 -16.49 -3.41 -3.30
CA GLN A 192 -17.23 -4.07 -4.36
C GLN A 192 -16.80 -3.56 -5.74
N ALA A 193 -16.66 -2.24 -5.91
CA ALA A 193 -16.16 -1.66 -7.15
C ALA A 193 -14.72 -2.11 -7.47
N ALA A 194 -13.87 -2.31 -6.46
CA ALA A 194 -12.54 -2.89 -6.67
C ALA A 194 -12.60 -4.34 -7.18
N ILE A 195 -13.54 -5.15 -6.66
CA ILE A 195 -13.78 -6.53 -7.11
C ILE A 195 -14.36 -6.55 -8.53
N ASP A 196 -15.28 -5.63 -8.83
CA ASP A 196 -15.91 -5.53 -10.16
C ASP A 196 -14.89 -5.09 -11.22
N ALA A 197 -13.96 -4.20 -10.85
CA ALA A 197 -12.87 -3.74 -11.71
C ALA A 197 -11.79 -4.80 -11.93
N ASP A 198 -11.47 -5.61 -10.91
CA ASP A 198 -10.55 -6.74 -11.00
C ASP A 198 -11.01 -7.87 -10.07
N ALA A 199 -11.73 -8.83 -10.65
CA ALA A 199 -12.24 -9.98 -9.91
C ALA A 199 -11.13 -10.87 -9.32
N LYS A 200 -9.87 -10.72 -9.75
CA LYS A 200 -8.72 -11.47 -9.21
C LYS A 200 -8.01 -10.73 -8.07
N TYR A 201 -8.44 -9.53 -7.73
CA TYR A 201 -7.81 -8.71 -6.68
C TYR A 201 -8.26 -9.17 -5.29
N THR A 202 -7.70 -10.25 -4.77
CA THR A 202 -8.08 -10.88 -3.49
C THR A 202 -8.03 -9.96 -2.28
N ASP A 203 -7.16 -8.93 -2.27
CA ASP A 203 -7.10 -7.95 -1.17
C ASP A 203 -8.40 -7.13 -1.03
N ALA A 204 -9.14 -6.95 -2.11
CA ALA A 204 -10.43 -6.26 -2.06
C ALA A 204 -11.49 -7.11 -1.36
N TYR A 205 -11.48 -8.43 -1.59
CA TYR A 205 -12.33 -9.38 -0.86
C TYR A 205 -12.02 -9.36 0.65
N GLY A 206 -10.72 -9.33 1.02
CA GLY A 206 -10.30 -9.19 2.42
C GLY A 206 -10.77 -7.89 3.06
N GLY A 207 -10.69 -6.78 2.33
CA GLY A 207 -11.22 -5.49 2.76
C GLY A 207 -12.73 -5.54 3.03
N LEU A 208 -13.48 -6.15 2.13
CA LEU A 208 -14.94 -6.32 2.26
C LEU A 208 -15.30 -7.26 3.43
N ALA A 209 -14.54 -8.35 3.60
CA ALA A 209 -14.74 -9.26 4.72
C ALA A 209 -14.53 -8.57 6.08
N ARG A 210 -13.53 -7.70 6.19
CA ARG A 210 -13.32 -6.89 7.41
C ARG A 210 -14.52 -5.99 7.70
N VAL A 211 -15.08 -5.32 6.69
CA VAL A 211 -16.30 -4.51 6.88
C VAL A 211 -17.44 -5.39 7.36
N LYS A 212 -17.63 -6.57 6.76
CA LYS A 212 -18.68 -7.50 7.16
C LYS A 212 -18.53 -7.98 8.62
N PHE A 213 -17.31 -8.25 9.08
CA PHE A 213 -17.05 -8.53 10.50
C PHE A 213 -17.38 -7.33 11.40
N GLU A 214 -16.98 -6.13 11.01
CA GLU A 214 -17.21 -4.90 11.78
C GLU A 214 -18.70 -4.50 11.84
N THR A 215 -19.50 -4.99 10.88
CA THR A 215 -20.96 -4.79 10.81
C THR A 215 -21.77 -6.02 11.27
N ALA A 216 -21.10 -7.04 11.80
CA ALA A 216 -21.69 -8.31 12.25
C ALA A 216 -22.44 -9.12 11.16
N ASP A 217 -22.15 -8.87 9.88
CA ASP A 217 -22.65 -9.69 8.75
C ASP A 217 -21.72 -10.90 8.52
N VAL A 218 -21.71 -11.82 9.48
CA VAL A 218 -20.78 -12.97 9.46
C VAL A 218 -21.15 -13.99 8.39
N GLU A 219 -22.43 -14.21 8.16
CA GLU A 219 -22.95 -15.11 7.12
C GLU A 219 -22.45 -14.71 5.73
N GLY A 220 -22.42 -13.42 5.45
CA GLY A 220 -21.96 -12.90 4.16
C GLY A 220 -20.47 -13.06 3.89
N ILE A 221 -19.66 -13.43 4.92
CA ILE A 221 -18.22 -13.65 4.75
C ILE A 221 -17.94 -15.00 4.09
N VAL A 222 -18.73 -16.05 4.41
CA VAL A 222 -18.47 -17.40 3.94
C VAL A 222 -18.44 -17.47 2.41
N PRO A 223 -19.51 -17.12 1.67
CA PRO A 223 -19.50 -17.19 0.20
C PRO A 223 -18.49 -16.22 -0.42
N LEU A 224 -18.22 -15.08 0.23
CA LEU A 224 -17.23 -14.12 -0.23
C LEU A 224 -15.82 -14.71 -0.20
N MET A 225 -15.45 -15.40 0.89
CA MET A 225 -14.13 -16.00 1.03
C MET A 225 -13.99 -17.28 0.19
N GLU A 226 -15.03 -18.10 0.09
CA GLU A 226 -15.03 -19.24 -0.83
C GLU A 226 -14.72 -18.78 -2.26
N LYS A 227 -15.36 -17.72 -2.74
CA LYS A 227 -15.06 -17.12 -4.04
C LYS A 227 -13.62 -16.64 -4.14
N ALA A 228 -13.11 -15.92 -3.15
CA ALA A 228 -11.72 -15.45 -3.14
C ALA A 228 -10.71 -16.60 -3.17
N LEU A 229 -11.00 -17.70 -2.49
CA LEU A 229 -10.16 -18.90 -2.43
C LEU A 229 -10.18 -19.74 -3.71
N THR A 230 -11.27 -19.70 -4.51
CA THR A 230 -11.25 -20.28 -5.86
C THR A 230 -10.30 -19.51 -6.79
N ILE A 231 -10.14 -18.21 -6.57
CA ILE A 231 -9.24 -17.35 -7.34
C ILE A 231 -7.79 -17.56 -6.89
N ASN A 232 -7.55 -17.59 -5.60
CA ASN A 232 -6.23 -17.77 -4.99
C ASN A 232 -6.29 -18.73 -3.80
N ALA A 233 -6.10 -20.02 -4.06
CA ALA A 233 -6.08 -21.06 -3.03
C ALA A 233 -4.93 -20.90 -1.99
N LYS A 234 -3.96 -19.99 -2.23
CA LYS A 234 -2.88 -19.66 -1.30
C LYS A 234 -3.11 -18.34 -0.55
N TYR A 235 -4.32 -17.79 -0.60
CA TYR A 235 -4.67 -16.58 0.13
C TYR A 235 -4.84 -16.89 1.63
N ALA A 236 -3.74 -16.81 2.39
CA ALA A 236 -3.70 -17.17 3.81
C ALA A 236 -4.73 -16.40 4.66
N GLU A 237 -4.87 -15.10 4.42
CA GLU A 237 -5.84 -14.26 5.12
C GLU A 237 -7.28 -14.63 4.77
N GLY A 238 -7.56 -15.01 3.52
CA GLY A 238 -8.88 -15.51 3.11
C GLY A 238 -9.27 -16.79 3.84
N HIS A 239 -8.33 -17.72 4.02
CA HIS A 239 -8.53 -18.91 4.83
C HIS A 239 -8.79 -18.57 6.31
N LEU A 240 -8.09 -17.59 6.88
CA LEU A 240 -8.33 -17.12 8.25
C LEU A 240 -9.72 -16.51 8.39
N PHE A 241 -10.14 -15.64 7.47
CA PHE A 241 -11.48 -15.05 7.47
C PHE A 241 -12.57 -16.12 7.36
N LEU A 242 -12.42 -17.07 6.45
CA LEU A 242 -13.38 -18.17 6.29
C LEU A 242 -13.51 -18.99 7.59
N GLY A 243 -12.38 -19.37 8.17
CA GLY A 243 -12.37 -20.16 9.38
C GLY A 243 -12.96 -19.41 10.59
N ASN A 244 -12.63 -18.11 10.74
CA ASN A 244 -13.20 -17.29 11.79
C ASN A 244 -14.71 -17.12 11.64
N ALA A 245 -15.20 -16.89 10.42
CA ALA A 245 -16.63 -16.77 10.15
C ALA A 245 -17.37 -18.09 10.47
N LEU A 246 -16.85 -19.22 10.00
CA LEU A 246 -17.42 -20.54 10.28
C LEU A 246 -17.44 -20.82 11.80
N SER A 247 -16.40 -20.46 12.54
CA SER A 247 -16.35 -20.61 13.99
C SER A 247 -17.42 -19.77 14.69
N GLN A 248 -17.60 -18.50 14.29
CA GLN A 248 -18.63 -17.63 14.86
C GLN A 248 -20.06 -18.10 14.55
N LEU A 249 -20.25 -18.78 13.43
CA LEU A 249 -21.52 -19.42 13.06
C LEU A 249 -21.76 -20.78 13.77
N GLY A 250 -20.88 -21.16 14.71
CA GLY A 250 -20.97 -22.44 15.40
C GLY A 250 -20.51 -23.66 14.58
N ARG A 251 -20.03 -23.47 13.36
CA ARG A 251 -19.57 -24.50 12.42
C ARG A 251 -18.12 -24.89 12.66
N GLN A 252 -17.80 -25.29 13.91
CA GLN A 252 -16.41 -25.51 14.34
C GLN A 252 -15.70 -26.60 13.52
N GLN A 253 -16.42 -27.68 13.16
CA GLN A 253 -15.84 -28.75 12.35
C GLN A 253 -15.41 -28.25 10.95
N ASP A 254 -16.21 -27.38 10.34
CA ASP A 254 -15.93 -26.81 9.02
C ASP A 254 -14.80 -25.78 9.10
N ALA A 255 -14.62 -25.11 10.23
CA ALA A 255 -13.60 -24.10 10.44
C ALA A 255 -12.18 -24.68 10.50
N VAL A 256 -12.00 -25.93 10.96
CA VAL A 256 -10.69 -26.56 11.15
C VAL A 256 -9.86 -26.58 9.87
N GLY A 257 -10.45 -26.95 8.75
CA GLY A 257 -9.75 -27.03 7.44
C GLY A 257 -9.14 -25.68 7.03
N PRO A 258 -9.95 -24.64 6.87
CA PRO A 258 -9.49 -23.29 6.56
C PRO A 258 -8.45 -22.75 7.55
N LEU A 259 -8.69 -22.87 8.88
CA LEU A 259 -7.76 -22.35 9.88
C LEU A 259 -6.40 -23.05 9.86
N ARG A 260 -6.38 -24.36 9.65
CA ARG A 260 -5.15 -25.11 9.43
C ARG A 260 -4.40 -24.59 8.21
N ARG A 261 -5.12 -24.39 7.11
CA ARG A 261 -4.51 -23.89 5.89
C ARG A 261 -3.95 -22.48 6.04
N ALA A 262 -4.64 -21.61 6.78
CA ALA A 262 -4.14 -20.28 7.13
C ALA A 262 -2.82 -20.36 7.92
N ALA A 263 -2.75 -21.21 8.95
CA ALA A 263 -1.55 -21.41 9.77
C ALA A 263 -0.36 -22.01 9.00
N GLU A 264 -0.63 -22.88 8.02
CA GLU A 264 0.40 -23.46 7.13
C GLU A 264 0.95 -22.43 6.14
N LEU A 265 0.07 -21.62 5.52
CA LEU A 265 0.46 -20.64 4.51
C LEU A 265 1.20 -19.43 5.10
N ASP A 266 0.86 -19.03 6.31
CA ASP A 266 1.54 -17.95 7.03
C ASP A 266 2.03 -18.44 8.40
N SER A 267 3.27 -18.94 8.41
CA SER A 267 3.88 -19.46 9.62
C SER A 267 4.14 -18.42 10.72
N LYS A 268 4.02 -17.13 10.42
CA LYS A 268 4.13 -16.02 11.37
C LYS A 268 2.79 -15.57 11.94
N ASN A 269 1.70 -16.09 11.41
CA ASN A 269 0.35 -15.73 11.89
C ASN A 269 -0.01 -16.53 13.15
N CYS A 270 0.27 -15.94 14.30
CA CYS A 270 0.00 -16.55 15.59
C CYS A 270 -1.50 -16.66 15.87
N GLU A 271 -2.30 -15.72 15.34
CA GLU A 271 -3.75 -15.75 15.46
C GLU A 271 -4.35 -16.97 14.74
N ALA A 272 -3.88 -17.30 13.54
CA ALA A 272 -4.38 -18.46 12.81
C ALA A 272 -4.20 -19.76 13.62
N ARG A 273 -3.06 -19.93 14.31
CA ARG A 273 -2.81 -21.07 15.19
C ARG A 273 -3.73 -21.08 16.41
N PHE A 274 -3.91 -19.91 17.02
CA PHE A 274 -4.80 -19.76 18.16
C PHE A 274 -6.25 -20.11 17.77
N ARG A 275 -6.77 -19.54 16.68
CA ARG A 275 -8.11 -19.83 16.17
C ARG A 275 -8.30 -21.30 15.79
N LEU A 276 -7.28 -21.93 15.23
CA LEU A 276 -7.28 -23.37 14.98
C LEU A 276 -7.42 -24.16 16.29
N GLY A 277 -6.72 -23.76 17.34
CA GLY A 277 -6.83 -24.35 18.67
C GLY A 277 -8.24 -24.21 19.25
N GLU A 278 -8.87 -23.03 19.11
CA GLU A 278 -10.26 -22.79 19.51
C GLU A 278 -11.25 -23.69 18.74
N ALA A 279 -11.06 -23.83 17.41
CA ALA A 279 -11.89 -24.71 16.60
C ALA A 279 -11.75 -26.18 17.03
N TYR A 280 -10.53 -26.66 17.31
CA TYR A 280 -10.31 -28.00 17.87
C TYR A 280 -10.95 -28.19 19.25
N TYR A 281 -10.87 -27.17 20.10
CA TYR A 281 -11.54 -27.18 21.39
C TYR A 281 -13.04 -27.34 21.25
N GLY A 282 -13.64 -26.57 20.34
CA GLY A 282 -15.07 -26.59 20.06
C GLY A 282 -15.62 -27.95 19.57
N ILE A 283 -14.75 -28.76 18.92
CA ILE A 283 -15.12 -30.14 18.50
C ILE A 283 -14.65 -31.22 19.47
N GLY A 284 -14.14 -30.85 20.66
CA GLY A 284 -13.68 -31.77 21.68
C GLY A 284 -12.33 -32.45 21.41
N ASN A 285 -11.60 -32.01 20.43
CA ASN A 285 -10.28 -32.56 20.10
C ASN A 285 -9.18 -31.86 20.92
N TYR A 286 -9.17 -32.12 22.22
CA TYR A 286 -8.28 -31.42 23.17
C TYR A 286 -6.79 -31.67 22.95
N ARG A 287 -6.42 -32.80 22.34
CA ARG A 287 -5.04 -33.04 21.94
C ARG A 287 -4.57 -32.03 20.91
N GLN A 288 -5.32 -31.86 19.84
CA GLN A 288 -5.00 -30.90 18.78
C GLN A 288 -5.13 -29.46 19.28
N THR A 289 -6.06 -29.18 20.21
CA THR A 289 -6.17 -27.89 20.91
C THR A 289 -4.83 -27.52 21.56
N ILE A 290 -4.26 -28.42 22.36
CA ILE A 290 -2.98 -28.21 23.04
C ILE A 290 -1.86 -27.97 22.04
N GLU A 291 -1.75 -28.80 21.00
CA GLU A 291 -0.72 -28.66 19.97
C GLU A 291 -0.79 -27.31 19.26
N ALA A 292 -1.99 -26.87 18.85
CA ALA A 292 -2.18 -25.59 18.16
C ALA A 292 -1.94 -24.40 19.10
N ALA A 293 -2.43 -24.44 20.32
CA ALA A 293 -2.22 -23.39 21.31
C ALA A 293 -0.75 -23.26 21.74
N GLN A 294 0.01 -24.37 21.85
CA GLN A 294 1.46 -24.35 22.06
C GLN A 294 2.19 -23.68 20.90
N GLN A 295 1.76 -23.94 19.66
CA GLN A 295 2.33 -23.26 18.51
C GLN A 295 2.05 -21.75 18.53
N ALA A 296 0.84 -21.34 18.97
CA ALA A 296 0.48 -19.94 19.12
C ALA A 296 1.34 -19.23 20.20
N THR A 297 1.56 -19.85 21.35
CA THR A 297 2.39 -19.28 22.44
C THR A 297 3.88 -19.21 22.06
N ARG A 298 4.38 -20.14 21.25
CA ARG A 298 5.76 -20.07 20.70
C ARG A 298 5.91 -18.99 19.64
N CYS A 299 4.85 -18.74 18.89
CA CYS A 299 4.81 -17.74 17.84
C CYS A 299 4.77 -16.32 18.42
N GLN A 300 4.01 -16.10 19.50
CA GLN A 300 3.88 -14.81 20.18
C GLN A 300 4.09 -15.00 21.67
N ARG A 301 5.12 -14.37 22.22
CA ARG A 301 5.38 -14.36 23.66
C ARG A 301 4.21 -13.66 24.38
N ASP A 302 3.86 -14.19 25.55
CA ASP A 302 2.77 -13.65 26.41
C ASP A 302 1.40 -13.60 25.70
N TYR A 303 1.11 -14.57 24.82
CA TYR A 303 -0.19 -14.68 24.18
C TYR A 303 -1.21 -15.29 25.17
N ARG A 304 -1.71 -14.45 26.09
CA ARG A 304 -2.53 -14.89 27.21
C ARG A 304 -3.77 -15.69 26.82
N ALA A 305 -4.44 -15.34 25.74
CA ALA A 305 -5.59 -16.11 25.24
C ALA A 305 -5.18 -17.55 24.86
N ALA A 306 -4.02 -17.74 24.23
CA ALA A 306 -3.51 -19.06 23.89
C ALA A 306 -3.04 -19.83 25.14
N GLU A 307 -2.52 -19.14 26.16
CA GLU A 307 -2.18 -19.76 27.47
C GLU A 307 -3.42 -20.25 28.21
N VAL A 308 -4.53 -19.48 28.19
CA VAL A 308 -5.83 -19.93 28.71
C VAL A 308 -6.30 -21.17 27.96
N LEU A 309 -6.27 -21.14 26.64
CA LEU A 309 -6.69 -22.26 25.80
C LEU A 309 -5.85 -23.54 26.06
N LEU A 310 -4.54 -23.39 26.38
CA LEU A 310 -3.71 -24.49 26.85
C LEU A 310 -4.22 -25.04 28.19
N GLY A 311 -4.50 -24.16 29.12
CA GLY A 311 -5.11 -24.55 30.40
C GLY A 311 -6.41 -25.35 30.20
N ASP A 312 -7.29 -24.84 29.34
CA ASP A 312 -8.57 -25.50 29.02
C ASP A 312 -8.38 -26.88 28.37
N GLY A 313 -7.45 -26.99 27.40
CA GLY A 313 -7.12 -28.25 26.75
C GLY A 313 -6.56 -29.31 27.71
N TYR A 314 -5.66 -28.92 28.60
CA TYR A 314 -5.10 -29.81 29.63
C TYR A 314 -6.17 -30.18 30.69
N PHE A 315 -6.99 -29.20 31.11
CA PHE A 315 -8.07 -29.43 32.06
C PHE A 315 -9.06 -30.47 31.52
N LYS A 316 -9.50 -30.36 30.29
CA LYS A 316 -10.42 -31.30 29.64
C LYS A 316 -9.84 -32.71 29.46
N ARG A 317 -8.53 -32.85 29.56
CA ARG A 317 -7.81 -34.13 29.54
C ARG A 317 -7.49 -34.64 30.94
N ASN A 318 -7.97 -34.00 31.99
CA ASN A 318 -7.71 -34.29 33.42
C ASN A 318 -6.18 -34.15 33.77
N GLN A 319 -5.43 -33.40 32.99
CA GLN A 319 -4.02 -33.09 33.23
C GLN A 319 -3.93 -31.80 34.07
N PHE A 320 -4.29 -31.95 35.36
CA PHE A 320 -4.57 -30.80 36.24
C PHE A 320 -3.30 -29.99 36.59
N GLU A 321 -2.14 -30.63 36.72
CA GLU A 321 -0.90 -29.91 37.04
C GLU A 321 -0.47 -28.99 35.88
N GLU A 322 -0.54 -29.48 34.64
CA GLU A 322 -0.26 -28.70 33.45
C GLU A 322 -1.28 -27.57 33.32
N ALA A 323 -2.56 -27.86 33.50
CA ALA A 323 -3.63 -26.84 33.46
C ALA A 323 -3.38 -25.74 34.49
N ARG A 324 -3.01 -26.12 35.76
CA ARG A 324 -2.68 -25.17 36.83
C ARG A 324 -1.54 -24.24 36.44
N SER A 325 -0.50 -24.79 35.84
CA SER A 325 0.66 -24.01 35.38
C SER A 325 0.27 -22.94 34.37
N TRP A 326 -0.58 -23.30 33.40
CA TRP A 326 -0.99 -22.35 32.35
C TRP A 326 -2.00 -21.30 32.85
N TYR A 327 -3.00 -21.67 33.65
CA TYR A 327 -3.89 -20.71 34.27
C TYR A 327 -3.16 -19.75 35.22
N GLY A 328 -2.14 -20.27 35.97
CA GLY A 328 -1.30 -19.42 36.82
C GLY A 328 -0.56 -18.31 36.09
N ARG A 329 -0.18 -18.56 34.84
CA ARG A 329 0.40 -17.50 33.98
C ARG A 329 -0.64 -16.52 33.46
N ALA A 330 -1.83 -17.00 33.16
CA ALA A 330 -2.92 -16.16 32.62
C ALA A 330 -3.49 -15.16 33.64
N ILE A 331 -3.40 -15.43 34.95
CA ILE A 331 -3.82 -14.51 36.03
C ILE A 331 -3.15 -13.13 35.94
N ALA A 332 -1.97 -13.04 35.36
CA ALA A 332 -1.23 -11.78 35.21
C ALA A 332 -1.95 -10.78 34.27
N ASP A 333 -2.92 -11.24 33.47
CA ASP A 333 -3.71 -10.39 32.59
C ASP A 333 -5.13 -10.21 33.18
N SER A 334 -5.53 -8.98 33.45
CA SER A 334 -6.84 -8.65 34.04
C SER A 334 -8.03 -9.19 33.26
N ARG A 335 -7.91 -9.37 31.95
CA ARG A 335 -8.98 -9.91 31.09
C ARG A 335 -9.28 -11.39 31.37
N PHE A 336 -8.30 -12.13 31.83
CA PHE A 336 -8.39 -13.57 32.06
C PHE A 336 -8.30 -13.96 33.53
N LYS A 337 -8.00 -12.99 34.42
CA LYS A 337 -7.76 -13.24 35.85
C LYS A 337 -8.89 -13.99 36.53
N ASP A 338 -10.12 -13.49 36.36
CA ASP A 338 -11.27 -14.08 37.06
C ASP A 338 -11.55 -15.49 36.56
N TYR A 339 -11.50 -15.68 35.23
CA TYR A 339 -11.68 -17.01 34.64
C TYR A 339 -10.59 -17.99 35.10
N ALA A 340 -9.32 -17.60 34.99
CA ALA A 340 -8.18 -18.45 35.38
C ALA A 340 -8.23 -18.77 36.88
N THR A 341 -8.59 -17.83 37.73
CA THR A 341 -8.76 -18.04 39.18
C THR A 341 -9.84 -19.06 39.46
N HIS A 342 -11.00 -18.92 38.83
CA HIS A 342 -12.11 -19.90 38.96
C HIS A 342 -11.66 -21.30 38.56
N GLN A 343 -10.95 -21.44 37.43
CA GLN A 343 -10.45 -22.74 36.98
C GLN A 343 -9.43 -23.35 37.95
N LEU A 344 -8.59 -22.55 38.58
CA LEU A 344 -7.65 -23.01 39.60
C LEU A 344 -8.33 -23.49 40.85
N GLU A 345 -9.41 -22.83 41.28
CA GLU A 345 -10.23 -23.28 42.40
C GLU A 345 -10.93 -24.61 42.08
N GLU A 346 -11.45 -24.76 40.87
CA GLU A 346 -12.08 -25.99 40.40
C GLU A 346 -11.06 -27.15 40.36
N ILE A 347 -9.85 -26.94 39.87
CA ILE A 347 -8.76 -27.93 39.93
C ILE A 347 -8.50 -28.35 41.40
N LYS A 348 -8.41 -27.35 42.32
CA LYS A 348 -8.17 -27.60 43.73
C LYS A 348 -9.30 -28.43 44.35
N ARG A 349 -10.56 -28.21 43.93
CA ARG A 349 -11.73 -29.00 44.37
C ARG A 349 -11.64 -30.44 43.89
N LEU A 350 -11.36 -30.63 42.58
CA LEU A 350 -11.26 -31.96 41.95
C LEU A 350 -10.06 -32.77 42.47
N SER A 351 -8.96 -32.13 42.84
CA SER A 351 -7.76 -32.81 43.37
C SER A 351 -7.88 -33.21 44.82
N LYS A 352 -8.88 -32.76 45.58
CA LYS A 352 -9.10 -33.15 46.97
C LYS A 352 -9.98 -34.42 47.13
N GLY A 353 -10.56 -34.92 46.04
CA GLY A 353 -11.48 -36.04 46.05
C GLY A 353 -12.82 -35.71 46.73
N PRO A 354 -13.85 -36.59 46.59
CA PRO A 354 -15.10 -36.43 47.33
C PRO A 354 -14.89 -36.63 48.82
#